data_ce108e8a9d16c9ff78e25a1750907f75
#
_entry.id   ce108e8a9d16c9ff78e25a1750907f75
#
_cell.length_a   1.000
_cell.length_b   1.000
_cell.length_c   1.000
_cell.angle_alpha   90.00
_cell.angle_beta   90.00
_cell.angle_gamma   90.00
#
_symmetry.space_group_name_H-M   'P 1'
#
loop_
_entity.id
_entity.type
_entity.pdbx_description
1 polymer ?
#
loop_
_entity_poly.entity_id
_entity_poly.type
_entity_poly.pdbx_seq_one_letter_code
_entity_poly.pdbx_strand_id
1 'polypeptide(L)'
;MSRKLSEEELKLMVESGYSSKAIKLYVDNVNVGKLENPAVVTTFLGSCGDLIKLYLKINEKNIIEDAKFYYLGCPGSASSASAMTTLLKGKPVEQAKKMTGNDILTELGGLPTSKLDCTILSIKTLRKAIAEYEKLTGRLEL
;
A
#
# COMPACT_ATOMS: atom_id res chain seq x y z
N MET A 1 16.04 3.29 4.22
CA MET A 1 17.13 2.32 4.15
C MET A 1 16.75 1.17 3.23
N SER A 2 17.56 0.87 2.23
CA SER A 2 17.22 -0.20 1.29
C SER A 2 17.67 -1.56 1.83
N ARG A 3 16.99 -2.60 1.34
CA ARG A 3 17.37 -3.99 1.64
C ARG A 3 18.49 -4.40 0.71
N LYS A 4 19.33 -5.30 1.20
CA LYS A 4 20.30 -5.95 0.34
C LYS A 4 19.84 -7.37 0.07
N LEU A 5 19.54 -7.65 -1.19
CA LEU A 5 19.21 -9.00 -1.63
C LEU A 5 20.48 -9.64 -2.19
N SER A 6 20.68 -10.93 -1.89
CA SER A 6 21.70 -11.69 -2.54
C SER A 6 21.31 -11.92 -4.01
N GLU A 7 22.29 -12.27 -4.85
CA GLU A 7 22.01 -12.62 -6.25
C GLU A 7 20.99 -13.75 -6.35
N GLU A 8 21.07 -14.71 -5.44
CA GLU A 8 20.18 -15.85 -5.41
C GLU A 8 18.76 -15.45 -5.03
N GLU A 9 18.60 -14.58 -4.02
CA GLU A 9 17.28 -14.06 -3.63
C GLU A 9 16.65 -13.26 -4.77
N LEU A 10 17.42 -12.40 -5.44
CA LEU A 10 16.96 -11.64 -6.58
C LEU A 10 16.48 -12.56 -7.71
N LYS A 11 17.28 -13.58 -8.01
CA LYS A 11 16.95 -14.56 -9.04
C LYS A 11 15.63 -15.29 -8.72
N LEU A 12 15.46 -15.68 -7.45
CA LEU A 12 14.23 -16.35 -7.01
C LEU A 12 13.02 -15.44 -7.18
N MET A 13 13.14 -14.16 -6.86
CA MET A 13 12.04 -13.21 -7.03
C MET A 13 11.67 -13.05 -8.51
N VAL A 14 12.67 -12.92 -9.40
CA VAL A 14 12.43 -12.82 -10.83
C VAL A 14 11.75 -14.09 -11.35
N GLU A 15 12.26 -15.26 -10.99
CA GLU A 15 11.71 -16.54 -11.42
C GLU A 15 10.30 -16.76 -10.90
N SER A 16 9.98 -16.20 -9.73
CA SER A 16 8.65 -16.31 -9.13
C SER A 16 7.61 -15.43 -9.81
N GLY A 17 8.02 -14.47 -10.63
CA GLY A 17 7.10 -13.61 -11.37
C GLY A 17 6.98 -12.18 -10.86
N TYR A 18 7.83 -11.77 -9.92
CA TYR A 18 7.88 -10.36 -9.48
C TYR A 18 8.47 -9.51 -10.61
N SER A 19 7.80 -8.41 -10.94
CA SER A 19 8.33 -7.46 -11.91
C SER A 19 9.57 -6.75 -11.35
N SER A 20 10.37 -6.16 -12.22
CA SER A 20 11.51 -5.37 -11.78
C SER A 20 11.09 -4.19 -10.91
N LYS A 21 9.94 -3.57 -11.20
CA LYS A 21 9.41 -2.47 -10.40
C LYS A 21 8.96 -2.95 -9.01
N ALA A 22 8.29 -4.09 -8.92
CA ALA A 22 7.88 -4.67 -7.64
C ALA A 22 9.10 -4.97 -6.77
N ILE A 23 10.14 -5.55 -7.37
CA ILE A 23 11.39 -5.84 -6.65
C ILE A 23 12.04 -4.55 -6.16
N LYS A 24 12.10 -3.53 -6.99
CA LYS A 24 12.70 -2.24 -6.62
C LYS A 24 11.97 -1.59 -5.47
N LEU A 25 10.64 -1.56 -5.50
CA LEU A 25 9.85 -0.98 -4.43
C LEU A 25 10.09 -1.72 -3.10
N TYR A 26 10.18 -3.03 -3.16
CA TYR A 26 10.46 -3.85 -1.99
C TYR A 26 11.87 -3.59 -1.45
N VAL A 27 12.88 -3.63 -2.33
CA VAL A 27 14.28 -3.42 -1.95
C VAL A 27 14.50 -2.03 -1.35
N ASP A 28 13.91 -1.01 -1.96
CA ASP A 28 14.08 0.38 -1.53
C ASP A 28 13.19 0.77 -0.36
N ASN A 29 12.35 -0.13 0.15
CA ASN A 29 11.41 0.16 1.25
C ASN A 29 10.59 1.43 0.99
N VAL A 30 10.10 1.59 -0.24
CA VAL A 30 9.42 2.81 -0.66
C VAL A 30 8.16 3.03 0.18
N ASN A 31 8.07 4.20 0.83
CA ASN A 31 6.97 4.63 1.70
C ASN A 31 6.81 3.79 2.98
N VAL A 32 7.79 2.97 3.34
CA VAL A 32 7.77 2.25 4.61
C VAL A 32 8.14 3.21 5.73
N GLY A 33 7.28 3.29 6.75
CA GLY A 33 7.51 4.15 7.91
C GLY A 33 6.21 4.73 8.43
N LYS A 34 6.33 5.59 9.43
CA LYS A 34 5.19 6.30 10.02
C LYS A 34 5.18 7.76 9.58
N LEU A 35 4.02 8.40 9.73
CA LEU A 35 3.89 9.85 9.53
C LEU A 35 3.65 10.51 10.88
N GLU A 36 4.21 11.71 11.06
CA GLU A 36 3.88 12.56 12.19
C GLU A 36 2.54 13.25 11.92
N ASN A 37 1.68 13.27 12.93
CA ASN A 37 0.36 13.91 12.85
C ASN A 37 -0.48 13.43 11.66
N PRO A 38 -0.68 12.12 11.49
CA PRO A 38 -1.52 11.64 10.41
C PRO A 38 -2.99 11.97 10.68
N ALA A 39 -3.77 12.12 9.61
CA ALA A 39 -5.22 12.29 9.72
C ALA A 39 -5.89 10.98 10.16
N VAL A 40 -5.32 9.85 9.76
CA VAL A 40 -5.84 8.54 10.14
C VAL A 40 -4.70 7.52 10.10
N VAL A 41 -4.78 6.56 11.02
CA VAL A 41 -3.90 5.38 11.05
C VAL A 41 -4.81 4.17 11.18
N THR A 42 -4.61 3.19 10.31
CA THR A 42 -5.45 2.00 10.37
C THR A 42 -4.60 0.75 10.17
N THR A 43 -5.01 -0.33 10.81
CA THR A 43 -4.34 -1.63 10.68
C THR A 43 -5.35 -2.64 10.15
N PHE A 44 -4.94 -3.42 9.18
CA PHE A 44 -5.78 -4.47 8.61
C PHE A 44 -4.98 -5.76 8.53
N LEU A 45 -5.56 -6.83 9.08
CA LEU A 45 -5.00 -8.17 9.02
C LEU A 45 -5.72 -8.94 7.93
N GLY A 46 -4.97 -9.40 6.92
CA GLY A 46 -5.52 -10.20 5.85
C GLY A 46 -5.73 -11.66 6.25
N SER A 47 -6.53 -12.36 5.47
CA SER A 47 -6.85 -13.77 5.71
C SER A 47 -5.62 -14.69 5.64
N CYS A 48 -4.58 -14.26 4.92
CA CYS A 48 -3.33 -15.01 4.81
C CYS A 48 -2.35 -14.77 5.97
N GLY A 49 -2.72 -13.91 6.94
CA GLY A 49 -1.87 -13.56 8.07
C GLY A 49 -0.99 -12.34 7.85
N ASP A 50 -0.97 -11.78 6.65
CA ASP A 50 -0.23 -10.55 6.38
C ASP A 50 -0.97 -9.36 6.96
N LEU A 51 -0.22 -8.37 7.44
CA LEU A 51 -0.76 -7.22 8.11
C LEU A 51 -0.20 -5.94 7.49
N ILE A 52 -1.07 -4.94 7.30
CA ILE A 52 -0.65 -3.60 6.86
C ILE A 52 -1.16 -2.57 7.86
N LYS A 53 -0.28 -1.67 8.28
CA LYS A 53 -0.63 -0.50 9.08
C LYS A 53 -0.39 0.72 8.21
N LEU A 54 -1.47 1.42 7.86
CA LEU A 54 -1.45 2.53 6.90
C LEU A 54 -1.63 3.86 7.62
N TYR A 55 -0.75 4.81 7.29
CA TYR A 55 -0.80 6.18 7.77
C TYR A 55 -1.14 7.09 6.60
N LEU A 56 -2.17 7.91 6.75
CA LEU A 56 -2.53 8.90 5.73
C LEU A 56 -2.49 10.30 6.32
N LYS A 57 -1.85 11.22 5.60
CA LYS A 57 -1.89 12.64 5.90
C LYS A 57 -2.82 13.28 4.87
N ILE A 58 -3.90 13.88 5.36
CA ILE A 58 -4.95 14.45 4.50
C ILE A 58 -5.16 15.89 4.92
N ASN A 59 -5.17 16.80 3.95
CA ASN A 59 -5.32 18.22 4.24
C ASN A 59 -6.78 18.64 4.33
N GLU A 60 -7.01 19.92 4.63
CA GLU A 60 -8.36 20.49 4.77
C GLU A 60 -9.16 20.50 3.47
N LYS A 61 -8.49 20.36 2.31
CA LYS A 61 -9.14 20.25 1.01
C LYS A 61 -9.47 18.80 0.66
N ASN A 62 -9.28 17.88 1.61
CA ASN A 62 -9.55 16.46 1.41
C ASN A 62 -8.63 15.80 0.39
N ILE A 63 -7.39 16.28 0.33
CA ILE A 63 -6.36 15.73 -0.56
C ILE A 63 -5.33 14.97 0.29
N ILE A 64 -4.97 13.78 -0.15
CA ILE A 64 -3.97 12.96 0.51
C ILE A 64 -2.59 13.55 0.20
N GLU A 65 -1.96 14.17 1.19
CA GLU A 65 -0.66 14.81 1.03
C GLU A 65 0.48 13.81 1.14
N ASP A 66 0.32 12.79 1.96
CA ASP A 66 1.33 11.77 2.13
C ASP A 66 0.70 10.48 2.61
N ALA A 67 1.39 9.38 2.34
CA ALA A 67 0.95 8.05 2.72
C ALA A 67 2.18 7.20 3.01
N LYS A 68 2.19 6.53 4.16
CA LYS A 68 3.24 5.59 4.55
C LYS A 68 2.63 4.39 5.22
N PHE A 69 3.41 3.33 5.36
CA PHE A 69 2.90 2.10 5.95
C PHE A 69 4.00 1.30 6.62
N TYR A 70 3.58 0.46 7.56
CA TYR A 70 4.35 -0.69 8.01
C TYR A 70 3.62 -1.95 7.60
N TYR A 71 4.34 -3.06 7.54
CA TYR A 71 3.76 -4.34 7.17
C TYR A 71 4.47 -5.48 7.88
N LEU A 72 3.74 -6.58 8.03
CA LEU A 72 4.28 -7.89 8.40
C LEU A 72 3.76 -8.85 7.33
N GLY A 73 4.67 -9.40 6.54
CA GLY A 73 4.27 -10.28 5.45
C GLY A 73 5.35 -10.45 4.39
N CYS A 74 4.92 -10.83 3.21
CA CYS A 74 5.80 -11.18 2.10
C CYS A 74 6.17 -9.96 1.24
N PRO A 75 7.15 -10.13 0.31
CA PRO A 75 7.49 -9.05 -0.62
C PRO A 75 6.31 -8.55 -1.46
N GLY A 76 5.32 -9.41 -1.74
CA GLY A 76 4.12 -9.01 -2.47
C GLY A 76 3.28 -8.00 -1.71
N SER A 77 3.14 -8.19 -0.38
CA SER A 77 2.43 -7.22 0.47
C SER A 77 3.17 -5.90 0.53
N ALA A 78 4.49 -5.96 0.67
CA ALA A 78 5.33 -4.75 0.72
C ALA A 78 5.25 -3.96 -0.59
N SER A 79 5.44 -4.62 -1.73
CA SER A 79 5.44 -3.94 -3.03
C SER A 79 4.05 -3.41 -3.39
N SER A 80 2.99 -4.15 -3.06
CA SER A 80 1.61 -3.70 -3.30
C SER A 80 1.29 -2.45 -2.49
N ALA A 81 1.63 -2.43 -1.20
CA ALA A 81 1.41 -1.26 -0.36
C ALA A 81 2.30 -0.08 -0.78
N SER A 82 3.54 -0.35 -1.21
CA SER A 82 4.41 0.70 -1.75
C SER A 82 3.81 1.35 -3.00
N ALA A 83 3.30 0.55 -3.92
CA ALA A 83 2.65 1.04 -5.13
C ALA A 83 1.38 1.83 -4.78
N MET A 84 0.55 1.29 -3.90
CA MET A 84 -0.67 1.96 -3.46
C MET A 84 -0.38 3.32 -2.85
N THR A 85 0.54 3.39 -1.90
CA THR A 85 0.87 4.65 -1.24
C THR A 85 1.47 5.66 -2.22
N THR A 86 2.26 5.21 -3.19
CA THR A 86 2.77 6.08 -4.24
C THR A 86 1.63 6.67 -5.07
N LEU A 87 0.64 5.86 -5.44
CA LEU A 87 -0.52 6.32 -6.21
C LEU A 87 -1.42 7.27 -5.41
N LEU A 88 -1.46 7.12 -4.09
CA LEU A 88 -2.32 7.94 -3.24
C LEU A 88 -1.88 9.39 -3.10
N LYS A 89 -0.58 9.64 -3.16
CA LYS A 89 -0.04 10.99 -2.93
C LYS A 89 -0.57 11.98 -3.96
N GLY A 90 -1.19 13.05 -3.48
CA GLY A 90 -1.78 14.07 -4.31
C GLY A 90 -3.20 13.80 -4.76
N LYS A 91 -3.78 12.65 -4.42
CA LYS A 91 -5.15 12.32 -4.81
C LYS A 91 -6.16 12.86 -3.82
N PRO A 92 -7.28 13.40 -4.31
CA PRO A 92 -8.44 13.63 -3.45
C PRO A 92 -8.97 12.30 -2.89
N VAL A 93 -9.46 12.33 -1.67
CA VAL A 93 -10.01 11.14 -1.00
C VAL A 93 -11.10 10.48 -1.87
N GLU A 94 -11.92 11.28 -2.53
CA GLU A 94 -12.99 10.74 -3.41
C GLU A 94 -12.45 9.90 -4.56
N GLN A 95 -11.30 10.27 -5.11
CA GLN A 95 -10.65 9.46 -6.14
C GLN A 95 -9.98 8.22 -5.55
N ALA A 96 -9.39 8.37 -4.36
CA ALA A 96 -8.76 7.25 -3.68
C ALA A 96 -9.76 6.13 -3.37
N LYS A 97 -11.01 6.48 -3.06
CA LYS A 97 -12.07 5.50 -2.82
C LYS A 97 -12.32 4.58 -4.02
N LYS A 98 -12.00 5.04 -5.22
CA LYS A 98 -12.25 4.29 -6.45
C LYS A 98 -11.07 3.42 -6.87
N MET A 99 -9.96 3.50 -6.15
CA MET A 99 -8.79 2.70 -6.46
C MET A 99 -9.09 1.21 -6.30
N THR A 100 -8.58 0.42 -7.25
CA THR A 100 -8.79 -1.03 -7.28
C THR A 100 -7.46 -1.76 -7.19
N GLY A 101 -7.53 -3.06 -6.90
CA GLY A 101 -6.35 -3.91 -6.94
C GLY A 101 -5.68 -3.91 -8.31
N ASN A 102 -6.47 -3.78 -9.37
CA ASN A 102 -5.92 -3.72 -10.72
C ASN A 102 -5.08 -2.45 -10.96
N ASP A 103 -5.45 -1.33 -10.35
CA ASP A 103 -4.64 -0.11 -10.42
C ASP A 103 -3.27 -0.34 -9.82
N ILE A 104 -3.22 -1.03 -8.69
CA ILE A 104 -1.96 -1.38 -8.02
C ILE A 104 -1.14 -2.33 -8.89
N LEU A 105 -1.78 -3.35 -9.43
CA LEU A 105 -1.11 -4.33 -10.28
C LEU A 105 -0.53 -3.69 -11.53
N THR A 106 -1.29 -2.78 -12.15
CA THR A 106 -0.82 -2.02 -13.32
C THR A 106 0.41 -1.18 -12.98
N GLU A 107 0.38 -0.52 -11.84
CA GLU A 107 1.52 0.29 -11.38
C GLU A 107 2.75 -0.58 -11.15
N LEU A 108 2.57 -1.79 -10.61
CA LEU A 108 3.67 -2.72 -10.36
C LEU A 108 4.25 -3.34 -11.64
N GLY A 109 3.40 -3.55 -12.65
CA GLY A 109 3.81 -4.23 -13.88
C GLY A 109 3.83 -5.74 -13.77
N GLY A 110 3.50 -6.29 -12.62
CA GLY A 110 3.34 -7.74 -12.44
C GLY A 110 3.77 -8.26 -11.09
N LEU A 111 3.04 -9.28 -10.64
CA LEU A 111 3.31 -10.04 -9.42
C LEU A 111 3.13 -11.52 -9.72
N PRO A 112 3.75 -12.42 -8.91
CA PRO A 112 3.40 -13.84 -9.00
C PRO A 112 1.90 -14.02 -8.86
N THR A 113 1.31 -14.96 -9.59
CA THR A 113 -0.12 -15.26 -9.54
C THR A 113 -0.59 -15.53 -8.10
N SER A 114 0.23 -16.21 -7.31
CA SER A 114 -0.07 -16.51 -5.91
C SER A 114 -0.07 -15.27 -5.01
N LYS A 115 0.37 -14.12 -5.50
CA LYS A 115 0.49 -12.87 -4.73
C LYS A 115 -0.51 -11.80 -5.17
N LEU A 116 -1.43 -12.10 -6.07
CA LEU A 116 -2.44 -11.14 -6.50
C LEU A 116 -3.33 -10.68 -5.35
N ASP A 117 -3.56 -11.54 -4.37
CA ASP A 117 -4.34 -11.21 -3.17
C ASP A 117 -3.69 -10.09 -2.33
N CYS A 118 -2.39 -9.86 -2.50
CA CYS A 118 -1.71 -8.77 -1.80
C CYS A 118 -2.23 -7.40 -2.22
N THR A 119 -2.64 -7.26 -3.48
CA THR A 119 -3.25 -6.00 -3.95
C THR A 119 -4.61 -5.80 -3.31
N ILE A 120 -5.36 -6.88 -3.10
CA ILE A 120 -6.67 -6.83 -2.44
C ILE A 120 -6.52 -6.44 -0.98
N LEU A 121 -5.52 -6.99 -0.29
CA LEU A 121 -5.23 -6.62 1.10
C LEU A 121 -4.95 -5.13 1.21
N SER A 122 -4.13 -4.58 0.31
CA SER A 122 -3.81 -3.16 0.29
C SER A 122 -5.07 -2.31 0.10
N ILE A 123 -5.94 -2.69 -0.83
CA ILE A 123 -7.19 -1.96 -1.08
C ILE A 123 -8.15 -2.03 0.11
N LYS A 124 -8.26 -3.19 0.75
CA LYS A 124 -9.11 -3.32 1.95
C LYS A 124 -8.60 -2.42 3.07
N THR A 125 -7.29 -2.35 3.23
CA THR A 125 -6.67 -1.45 4.23
C THR A 125 -6.99 0.00 3.92
N LEU A 126 -6.86 0.40 2.66
CA LEU A 126 -7.17 1.76 2.21
C LEU A 126 -8.62 2.12 2.48
N ARG A 127 -9.55 1.25 2.12
CA ARG A 127 -10.97 1.50 2.32
C ARG A 127 -11.33 1.63 3.79
N LYS A 128 -10.72 0.81 4.63
CA LYS A 128 -10.91 0.92 6.07
C LYS A 128 -10.39 2.26 6.58
N ALA A 129 -9.21 2.68 6.13
CA ALA A 129 -8.63 3.96 6.53
C ALA A 129 -9.51 5.13 6.13
N ILE A 130 -10.03 5.13 4.90
CA ILE A 130 -10.90 6.21 4.42
C ILE A 130 -12.21 6.23 5.20
N ALA A 131 -12.81 5.08 5.47
CA ALA A 131 -14.04 5.00 6.26
C ALA A 131 -13.83 5.56 7.67
N GLU A 132 -12.72 5.24 8.30
CA GLU A 132 -12.39 5.77 9.63
C GLU A 132 -12.14 7.27 9.58
N TYR A 133 -11.44 7.75 8.55
CA TYR A 133 -11.21 9.18 8.36
C TYR A 133 -12.52 9.94 8.20
N GLU A 134 -13.45 9.42 7.41
CA GLU A 134 -14.74 10.06 7.19
C GLU A 134 -15.57 10.12 8.47
N LYS A 135 -15.51 9.08 9.29
CA LYS A 135 -16.14 9.08 10.61
C LYS A 135 -15.54 10.14 11.51
N LEU A 136 -14.22 10.24 11.57
CA LEU A 136 -13.52 11.19 12.43
C LEU A 136 -13.82 12.64 12.06
N THR A 137 -14.02 12.91 10.78
CA THR A 137 -14.25 14.26 10.29
C THR A 137 -15.73 14.60 10.12
N GLY A 138 -16.62 13.65 10.36
CA GLY A 138 -18.06 13.85 10.15
C GLY A 138 -18.45 13.98 8.69
N ARG A 139 -17.62 13.52 7.78
CA ARG A 139 -17.87 13.59 6.33
C ARG A 139 -18.57 12.37 5.77
N LEU A 140 -18.90 11.42 6.63
CA LEU A 140 -19.64 10.24 6.21
C LEU A 140 -21.08 10.65 5.89
N GLU A 141 -21.50 10.37 4.65
CA GLU A 141 -22.88 10.56 4.26
C GLU A 141 -23.73 9.40 4.76
N LEU A 142 -24.83 9.71 5.40
CA LEU A 142 -25.76 8.72 5.93
C LEU A 142 -26.88 8.45 4.93
#